data_1c113fb21b2a743be102fab0e3ba5b1f
#
_entry.id   1c113fb21b2a743be102fab0e3ba5b1f
#
_cell.length_a   1.000
_cell.length_b   1.000
_cell.length_c   1.000
_cell.angle_alpha   90.00
_cell.angle_beta   90.00
_cell.angle_gamma   90.00
#
_symmetry.space_group_name_H-M   'P 1'
#
loop_
_entity.id
_entity.type
_entity.pdbx_description
1 polymer ?
#
loop_
_entity_poly.entity_id
_entity_poly.type
_entity_poly.pdbx_seq_one_letter_code
_entity_poly.pdbx_strand_id
1 'polypeptide(L)'
;NSAIAQRMFDTPEVLIAAKHLTGIAGIEIDDSLQPLEYYHLLFDQHEIVCSEGAQTESLFTGPEALKSVDPSARAEIIALFPELLASDGASAPARPIGKAHKVRQLAKRHSQNHHELQSALTR
;
A
#
# COMPACT_ATOMS: atom_id res chain seq x y z
N ASN A 1 -10.48 6.41 -6.98
CA ASN A 1 -11.00 6.01 -8.30
C ASN A 1 -10.22 6.69 -9.43
N SER A 2 -9.54 5.91 -10.25
CA SER A 2 -8.74 6.41 -11.36
C SER A 2 -9.12 5.74 -12.67
N ALA A 3 -9.54 6.53 -13.65
CA ALA A 3 -9.80 6.04 -15.01
C ALA A 3 -8.52 5.49 -15.68
N ILE A 4 -7.35 6.00 -15.29
CA ILE A 4 -6.06 5.50 -15.75
C ILE A 4 -5.79 4.12 -15.15
N ALA A 5 -6.04 3.94 -13.86
CA ALA A 5 -5.91 2.65 -13.20
C ALA A 5 -6.88 1.62 -13.82
N GLN A 6 -8.13 2.01 -14.07
CA GLN A 6 -9.13 1.14 -14.71
C GLN A 6 -8.64 0.63 -16.08
N ARG A 7 -7.99 1.46 -16.87
CA ARG A 7 -7.45 1.06 -18.17
C ARG A 7 -6.23 0.16 -18.08
N MET A 8 -5.40 0.38 -17.04
CA MET A 8 -4.12 -0.32 -16.90
C MET A 8 -4.20 -1.62 -16.11
N PHE A 9 -5.11 -1.70 -15.14
CA PHE A 9 -5.21 -2.78 -14.17
C PHE A 9 -6.58 -3.48 -14.15
N ASP A 10 -7.50 -3.03 -14.98
CA ASP A 10 -8.89 -3.50 -15.01
C ASP A 10 -9.63 -3.30 -13.67
N THR A 11 -9.19 -2.30 -12.91
CA THR A 11 -9.79 -1.90 -11.64
C THR A 11 -9.52 -0.41 -11.41
N PRO A 12 -10.47 0.34 -10.84
CA PRO A 12 -10.27 1.77 -10.59
C PRO A 12 -9.33 2.05 -9.43
N GLU A 13 -9.06 1.04 -8.60
CA GLU A 13 -8.22 1.15 -7.41
C GLU A 13 -7.16 0.06 -7.40
N VAL A 14 -5.94 0.45 -7.11
CA VAL A 14 -4.78 -0.43 -7.04
C VAL A 14 -3.86 0.01 -5.90
N LEU A 15 -3.28 -0.94 -5.17
CA LEU A 15 -2.29 -0.66 -4.15
C LEU A 15 -0.93 -0.42 -4.79
N ILE A 16 -0.29 0.66 -4.38
CA ILE A 16 0.95 1.14 -4.97
C ILE A 16 1.96 1.44 -3.87
N ALA A 17 3.16 0.90 -4.00
CA ALA A 17 4.26 1.29 -3.11
C ALA A 17 4.63 2.77 -3.35
N ALA A 18 4.57 3.58 -2.31
CA ALA A 18 4.78 5.04 -2.38
C ALA A 18 6.09 5.43 -3.06
N LYS A 19 7.15 4.64 -2.91
CA LYS A 19 8.45 4.86 -3.56
C LYS A 19 8.37 4.95 -5.10
N HIS A 20 7.34 4.40 -5.71
CA HIS A 20 7.15 4.45 -7.16
C HIS A 20 6.35 5.68 -7.62
N LEU A 21 5.92 6.52 -6.70
CA LEU A 21 5.12 7.72 -6.97
C LEU A 21 5.93 9.02 -6.96
N THR A 22 7.23 8.95 -6.70
CA THR A 22 8.11 10.14 -6.56
C THR A 22 8.22 11.00 -7.82
N GLY A 23 7.77 10.52 -8.97
CA GLY A 23 7.66 11.33 -10.19
C GLY A 23 6.44 12.26 -10.26
N ILE A 24 5.57 12.23 -9.25
CA ILE A 24 4.37 13.06 -9.17
C ILE A 24 4.67 14.27 -8.30
N ALA A 25 4.26 15.46 -8.75
CA ALA A 25 4.44 16.70 -7.99
C ALA A 25 3.83 16.57 -6.58
N GLY A 26 4.60 16.96 -5.58
CA GLY A 26 4.19 16.89 -4.18
C GLY A 26 4.47 15.54 -3.49
N ILE A 27 5.08 14.58 -4.21
CA ILE A 27 5.50 13.30 -3.63
C ILE A 27 7.02 13.19 -3.76
N GLU A 28 7.72 13.34 -2.66
CA GLU A 28 9.18 13.39 -2.60
C GLU A 28 9.72 12.49 -1.49
N ILE A 29 10.97 12.07 -1.64
CA ILE A 29 11.69 11.42 -0.56
C ILE A 29 12.23 12.51 0.37
N ASP A 30 11.89 12.45 1.64
CA ASP A 30 12.39 13.38 2.64
C ASP A 30 13.59 12.75 3.38
N ASP A 31 14.79 13.15 2.98
CA ASP A 31 16.04 12.69 3.58
C ASP A 31 16.40 13.45 4.86
N SER A 32 15.63 14.48 5.23
CA SER A 32 15.89 15.31 6.42
C SER A 32 15.33 14.71 7.70
N LEU A 33 14.49 13.69 7.62
CA LEU A 33 13.82 13.10 8.76
C LEU A 33 14.81 12.36 9.68
N GLN A 34 14.67 12.59 10.98
CA GLN A 34 15.34 11.86 12.03
C GLN A 34 14.75 10.44 12.16
N PRO A 35 15.31 9.57 13.01
CA PRO A 35 14.78 8.23 13.22
C PRO A 35 13.26 8.21 13.36
N LEU A 36 12.60 7.36 12.59
CA LEU A 36 11.15 7.24 12.55
C LEU A 36 10.71 5.94 13.23
N GLU A 37 9.60 6.01 13.92
CA GLU A 37 8.87 4.83 14.36
C GLU A 37 7.72 4.55 13.41
N TYR A 38 7.62 3.31 12.94
CA TYR A 38 6.54 2.87 12.07
C TYR A 38 5.53 2.06 12.87
N TYR A 39 4.27 2.47 12.79
CA TYR A 39 3.15 1.75 13.37
C TYR A 39 2.29 1.18 12.26
N HIS A 40 1.93 -0.09 12.40
CA HIS A 40 1.04 -0.77 11.48
C HIS A 40 -0.24 -1.20 12.19
N LEU A 41 -1.37 -1.01 11.54
CA LEU A 41 -2.64 -1.57 11.96
C LEU A 41 -2.79 -2.96 11.35
N LEU A 42 -3.10 -3.95 12.18
CA LEU A 42 -3.34 -5.31 11.75
C LEU A 42 -4.79 -5.69 12.07
N PHE A 43 -5.49 -6.19 11.06
CA PHE A 43 -6.86 -6.69 11.17
C PHE A 43 -6.91 -8.17 10.75
N ASP A 44 -8.05 -8.81 10.97
CA ASP A 44 -8.30 -10.20 10.51
C ASP A 44 -8.16 -10.35 8.99
N GLN A 45 -8.48 -9.28 8.27
CA GLN A 45 -8.34 -9.20 6.83
C GLN A 45 -7.55 -7.95 6.45
N HIS A 46 -6.96 -7.97 5.26
CA HIS A 46 -6.31 -6.80 4.69
C HIS A 46 -7.35 -5.74 4.33
N GLU A 47 -7.23 -4.55 4.90
CA GLU A 47 -8.22 -3.48 4.78
C GLU A 47 -7.61 -2.19 4.21
N ILE A 48 -8.46 -1.43 3.53
CA ILE A 48 -8.14 -0.04 3.18
C ILE A 48 -8.56 0.84 4.35
N VAL A 49 -7.62 1.63 4.84
CA VAL A 49 -7.83 2.57 5.95
C VAL A 49 -7.61 3.99 5.48
N CYS A 50 -8.20 4.95 6.17
CA CYS A 50 -7.99 6.36 5.89
C CYS A 50 -7.06 6.96 6.94
N SER A 51 -5.97 7.57 6.49
CA SER A 51 -5.01 8.27 7.34
C SER A 51 -4.75 9.67 6.77
N GLU A 52 -4.98 10.70 7.58
CA GLU A 52 -4.78 12.11 7.18
C GLU A 52 -5.45 12.49 5.83
N GLY A 53 -6.63 11.95 5.58
CA GLY A 53 -7.37 12.19 4.35
C GLY A 53 -6.92 11.37 3.13
N ALA A 54 -5.92 10.52 3.28
CA ALA A 54 -5.44 9.61 2.24
C ALA A 54 -5.87 8.17 2.51
N GLN A 55 -6.20 7.46 1.45
CA GLN A 55 -6.41 6.02 1.53
C GLN A 55 -5.06 5.31 1.54
N THR A 56 -4.87 4.46 2.53
CA THR A 56 -3.71 3.59 2.69
C THR A 56 -4.17 2.18 3.05
N GLU A 57 -3.26 1.32 3.39
CA GLU A 57 -3.57 -0.07 3.73
C GLU A 57 -3.23 -0.40 5.18
N SER A 58 -3.93 -1.39 5.74
CA SER A 58 -3.51 -2.09 6.95
C SER A 58 -2.29 -2.96 6.64
N LEU A 59 -1.69 -3.58 7.66
CA LEU A 59 -0.58 -4.49 7.42
C LEU A 59 -1.06 -5.70 6.60
N PHE A 60 -0.45 -5.88 5.42
CA PHE A 60 -0.66 -7.06 4.62
C PHE A 60 0.21 -8.22 5.13
N THR A 61 -0.42 -9.33 5.50
CA THR A 61 0.26 -10.46 6.11
C THR A 61 0.70 -11.53 5.12
N GLY A 62 0.91 -11.16 3.87
CA GLY A 62 1.49 -12.06 2.88
C GLY A 62 2.90 -12.54 3.28
N PRO A 63 3.33 -13.73 2.80
CA PRO A 63 4.61 -14.33 3.20
C PRO A 63 5.82 -13.41 3.02
N GLU A 64 5.86 -12.66 1.93
CA GLU A 64 6.95 -11.72 1.65
C GLU A 64 6.90 -10.48 2.55
N ALA A 65 5.70 -10.00 2.88
CA ALA A 65 5.54 -8.87 3.78
C ALA A 65 5.99 -9.21 5.20
N LEU A 66 5.65 -10.40 5.69
CA LEU A 66 6.08 -10.87 7.01
C LEU A 66 7.60 -11.05 7.14
N LYS A 67 8.30 -11.35 6.05
CA LYS A 67 9.76 -11.43 6.04
C LYS A 67 10.44 -10.09 6.28
N SER A 68 9.81 -8.99 5.91
CA SER A 68 10.33 -7.64 6.08
C SER A 68 10.08 -7.04 7.46
N VAL A 69 9.22 -7.68 8.25
CA VAL A 69 8.92 -7.25 9.62
C VAL A 69 10.03 -7.70 10.57
N ASP A 70 10.34 -6.86 11.56
CA ASP A 70 11.30 -7.20 12.61
C ASP A 70 10.96 -8.56 13.26
N PRO A 71 11.96 -9.43 13.56
CA PRO A 71 11.72 -10.76 14.11
C PRO A 71 10.87 -10.79 15.38
N SER A 72 11.04 -9.82 16.28
CA SER A 72 10.24 -9.74 17.51
C SER A 72 8.78 -9.38 17.23
N ALA A 73 8.55 -8.41 16.36
CA ALA A 73 7.21 -8.02 15.91
C ALA A 73 6.54 -9.15 15.11
N ARG A 74 7.31 -9.85 14.29
CA ARG A 74 6.81 -11.03 13.56
C ARG A 74 6.36 -12.13 14.52
N ALA A 75 7.12 -12.42 15.55
CA ALA A 75 6.76 -13.41 16.58
C ALA A 75 5.46 -13.02 17.30
N GLU A 76 5.28 -11.74 17.61
CA GLU A 76 4.05 -11.21 18.21
C GLU A 76 2.85 -11.36 17.27
N ILE A 77 3.00 -11.01 15.99
CA ILE A 77 1.95 -11.18 14.98
C ILE A 77 1.52 -12.65 14.90
N ILE A 78 2.46 -13.58 14.85
CA ILE A 78 2.17 -15.02 14.78
C ILE A 78 1.50 -15.52 16.08
N ALA A 79 1.88 -14.98 17.23
CA ALA A 79 1.25 -15.32 18.50
C ALA A 79 -0.20 -14.87 18.57
N LEU A 80 -0.53 -13.70 18.01
CA LEU A 80 -1.88 -13.17 17.96
C LEU A 80 -2.74 -13.81 16.86
N PHE A 81 -2.13 -14.20 15.75
CA PHE A 81 -2.78 -14.76 14.57
C PHE A 81 -2.09 -16.06 14.13
N PRO A 82 -2.21 -17.16 14.92
CA PRO A 82 -1.53 -18.41 14.62
C PRO A 82 -1.95 -19.04 13.30
N GLU A 83 -3.12 -18.70 12.77
CA GLU A 83 -3.61 -19.11 11.46
C GLU A 83 -2.71 -18.67 10.29
N LEU A 84 -1.89 -17.63 10.48
CA LEU A 84 -0.93 -17.18 9.46
C LEU A 84 0.18 -18.22 9.18
N LEU A 85 0.43 -19.13 10.11
CA LEU A 85 1.36 -20.25 9.92
C LEU A 85 0.72 -21.43 9.18
N ALA A 86 -0.58 -21.59 9.34
CA ALA A 86 -1.32 -22.75 8.81
C ALA A 86 -1.79 -22.52 7.36
N SER A 87 -1.90 -21.28 6.93
CA SER A 87 -2.30 -20.96 5.57
C SER A 87 -1.07 -20.91 4.65
N ASP A 88 -1.13 -21.63 3.56
CA ASP A 88 -0.16 -21.55 2.46
C ASP A 88 -0.12 -20.16 1.80
N GLY A 89 -0.44 -19.17 2.54
CA GLY A 89 -0.33 -17.81 2.10
C GLY A 89 -1.61 -17.02 2.29
N ALA A 90 -1.45 -16.01 2.48
CA ALA A 90 -2.03 -14.78 2.05
C ALA A 90 -3.55 -14.74 2.13
N SER A 91 -4.01 -14.05 3.10
CA SER A 91 -5.22 -13.25 2.91
C SER A 91 -5.14 -12.57 1.55
N ALA A 92 -6.19 -12.61 0.76
CA ALA A 92 -6.23 -11.85 -0.46
C ALA A 92 -6.05 -10.36 -0.13
N PRO A 93 -5.26 -9.61 -0.90
CA PRO A 93 -5.12 -8.17 -0.67
C PRO A 93 -6.47 -7.47 -0.90
N ALA A 94 -6.73 -6.41 -0.13
CA ALA A 94 -7.97 -5.63 -0.23
C ALA A 94 -8.19 -5.02 -1.62
N ARG A 95 -7.09 -4.76 -2.34
CA ARG A 95 -7.07 -4.32 -3.75
C ARG A 95 -5.91 -4.99 -4.46
N PRO A 96 -5.93 -5.09 -5.79
CA PRO A 96 -4.78 -5.60 -6.55
C PRO A 96 -3.52 -4.79 -6.26
N ILE A 97 -2.38 -5.49 -6.16
CA ILE A 97 -1.08 -4.87 -5.92
C ILE A 97 -0.41 -4.59 -7.27
N GLY A 98 -0.09 -3.34 -7.52
CA GLY A 98 0.55 -2.91 -8.76
C GLY A 98 2.02 -3.32 -8.84
N LYS A 99 2.41 -3.93 -9.97
CA LYS A 99 3.82 -4.21 -10.26
C LYS A 99 4.57 -2.91 -10.58
N ALA A 100 5.81 -2.81 -10.12
CA ALA A 100 6.62 -1.60 -10.17
C ALA A 100 6.65 -0.92 -11.55
N HIS A 101 6.84 -1.67 -12.64
CA HIS A 101 6.89 -1.08 -13.99
C HIS A 101 5.56 -0.48 -14.44
N LYS A 102 4.44 -1.16 -14.14
CA LYS A 102 3.10 -0.64 -14.44
C LYS A 102 2.76 0.57 -13.58
N VAL A 103 3.13 0.54 -12.31
CA VAL A 103 2.91 1.65 -11.38
C VAL A 103 3.66 2.90 -11.83
N ARG A 104 4.90 2.77 -12.27
CA ARG A 104 5.66 3.91 -12.81
C ARG A 104 5.01 4.50 -14.06
N GLN A 105 4.45 3.66 -14.93
CA GLN A 105 3.67 4.15 -16.08
C GLN A 105 2.40 4.86 -15.65
N LEU A 106 1.69 4.33 -14.66
CA LEU A 106 0.50 4.96 -14.10
C LEU A 106 0.84 6.34 -13.52
N ALA A 107 1.89 6.43 -12.70
CA ALA A 107 2.36 7.68 -12.12
C ALA A 107 2.68 8.72 -13.21
N LYS A 108 3.39 8.32 -14.26
CA LYS A 108 3.70 9.17 -15.41
C LYS A 108 2.43 9.69 -16.09
N ARG A 109 1.45 8.84 -16.32
CA ARG A 109 0.18 9.23 -16.95
C ARG A 109 -0.63 10.19 -16.08
N HIS A 110 -0.68 9.97 -14.77
CA HIS A 110 -1.31 10.90 -13.83
C HIS A 110 -0.64 12.26 -13.86
N SER A 111 0.68 12.30 -13.82
CA SER A 111 1.46 13.54 -13.89
C SER A 111 1.24 14.30 -15.21
N GLN A 112 1.30 13.60 -16.33
CA GLN A 112 1.11 14.20 -17.66
C GLN A 112 -0.30 14.76 -17.90
N ASN A 113 -1.31 14.14 -17.32
CA ASN A 113 -2.70 14.54 -17.48
C ASN A 113 -3.22 15.39 -16.32
N HIS A 114 -2.36 15.75 -15.36
CA HIS A 114 -2.73 16.52 -14.16
C HIS A 114 -3.90 15.90 -13.37
N HIS A 115 -3.99 14.58 -13.35
CA HIS A 115 -4.99 13.85 -12.57
C HIS A 115 -4.48 13.56 -11.16
N GLU A 116 -5.34 13.79 -10.19
CA GLU A 116 -5.08 13.40 -8.81
C GLU A 116 -5.04 11.87 -8.66
N LEU A 117 -4.16 11.37 -7.80
CA LEU A 117 -4.05 9.93 -7.48
C LEU A 117 -5.25 9.43 -6.69
N GLN A 118 -5.75 10.24 -5.79
CA GLN A 118 -6.91 9.94 -4.95
C GLN A 118 -7.85 11.14 -4.96
N SER A 119 -9.14 10.87 -5.05
CA SER A 119 -10.13 11.90 -4.82
C SER A 119 -10.06 12.33 -3.35
N ALA A 120 -10.13 13.63 -3.09
CA ALA A 120 -10.24 14.12 -1.73
C ALA A 120 -11.43 13.43 -1.05
N LEU A 121 -11.18 12.81 0.09
CA LEU A 121 -12.28 12.28 0.90
C LEU A 121 -13.06 13.46 1.45
N THR A 122 -14.26 13.64 0.96
CA THR A 122 -15.19 14.62 1.50
C THR A 122 -15.53 14.20 2.93
N ARG A 123 -15.17 15.03 3.86
CA ARG A 123 -15.53 14.82 5.28
C ARG A 123 -17.04 15.05 5.49
#